data_fb4aa7670a6c32fb2507b3ed0e269802
#
_entry.id   fb4aa7670a6c32fb2507b3ed0e269802
#
_cell.length_a   1.000
_cell.length_b   1.000
_cell.length_c   1.000
_cell.angle_alpha   90.00
_cell.angle_beta   90.00
_cell.angle_gamma   90.00
#
_symmetry.space_group_name_H-M   'P 1'
#
loop_
_entity.id
_entity.type
_entity.pdbx_description
1 polymer ?
#
loop_
_entity_poly.entity_id
_entity_poly.type
_entity_poly.pdbx_seq_one_letter_code
_entity_poly.pdbx_strand_id
1 'polypeptide(L)'
;MSELFYDAAPNATRVAPERPKPRVYPDKPAEVTLFGTCVVDLFFPEAGLDAIRLLEREGIRVHFPQAQSCCGQPAWTSGYVAEAREVARSQLALLDNGLPVVVPSGSCAGMFRQHYREVFAEEPDTLKRVDNLAERTFELTEFLLHVCKVQWQDMGKPTKVALHTSCSARREMGTHHHARALLSTLDKVERLDHDHESECCGFGGTFSVRMPEVSGAMVLDKTRSLAESGADEMVTADGGCLMNINGSLDKQQRAFRGRHLASFLWERVSGEGKGDSA
;
A
#
# COMPACT_ATOMS: atom_id res chain seq x y z
N MET A 1 26.33 -33.45 9.05
CA MET A 1 26.05 -32.19 9.74
C MET A 1 27.07 -31.20 9.23
N SER A 2 26.73 -30.43 8.21
CA SER A 2 27.58 -29.44 7.60
C SER A 2 27.04 -28.06 7.96
N GLU A 3 27.85 -27.31 8.64
CA GLU A 3 27.62 -25.92 9.03
C GLU A 3 27.56 -25.07 7.78
N LEU A 4 26.40 -24.54 7.45
CA LEU A 4 26.25 -23.44 6.52
C LEU A 4 26.43 -22.15 7.30
N PHE A 5 27.67 -21.76 7.53
CA PHE A 5 28.01 -20.42 8.00
C PHE A 5 27.84 -19.46 6.84
N TYR A 6 26.96 -18.51 7.01
CA TYR A 6 26.89 -17.30 6.22
C TYR A 6 28.13 -16.47 6.56
N ASP A 7 29.16 -16.54 5.73
CA ASP A 7 30.28 -15.62 5.80
C ASP A 7 29.79 -14.22 5.41
N ALA A 8 29.36 -13.46 6.39
CA ALA A 8 29.18 -12.04 6.24
C ALA A 8 30.55 -11.42 5.98
N ALA A 9 30.82 -10.96 4.75
CA ALA A 9 32.04 -10.27 4.40
C ALA A 9 32.29 -9.12 5.40
N PRO A 10 33.38 -9.14 6.14
CA PRO A 10 33.75 -8.04 7.03
C PRO A 10 34.17 -6.87 6.15
N ASN A 11 33.55 -5.71 6.30
CA ASN A 11 33.86 -4.42 5.66
C ASN A 11 33.01 -3.98 4.44
N ALA A 12 31.77 -4.36 4.34
CA ALA A 12 30.84 -3.47 3.66
C ALA A 12 30.58 -2.27 4.59
N THR A 13 31.30 -1.17 4.42
CA THR A 13 30.88 0.14 4.94
C THR A 13 29.45 0.34 4.46
N ARG A 14 28.46 0.13 5.35
CA ARG A 14 27.07 0.51 5.09
C ARG A 14 27.08 2.03 4.93
N VAL A 15 27.18 2.49 3.69
CA VAL A 15 26.84 3.86 3.36
C VAL A 15 25.40 4.00 3.82
N ALA A 16 25.17 4.82 4.83
CA ALA A 16 23.81 5.12 5.27
C ALA A 16 23.05 5.57 4.02
N PRO A 17 21.88 4.99 3.73
CA PRO A 17 21.13 5.40 2.56
C PRO A 17 20.93 6.91 2.65
N GLU A 18 21.30 7.64 1.60
CA GLU A 18 21.04 9.07 1.52
C GLU A 18 19.56 9.27 1.86
N ARG A 19 19.29 10.21 2.79
CA ARG A 19 17.90 10.56 3.08
C ARG A 19 17.26 10.97 1.77
N PRO A 20 16.13 10.37 1.37
CA PRO A 20 15.49 10.73 0.13
C PRO A 20 15.26 12.24 0.13
N LYS A 21 15.64 12.91 -0.95
CA LYS A 21 15.42 14.36 -1.09
C LYS A 21 13.93 14.64 -0.86
N PRO A 22 13.58 15.70 -0.12
CA PRO A 22 12.20 16.08 0.09
C PRO A 22 11.48 16.17 -1.26
N ARG A 23 10.37 15.44 -1.41
CA ARG A 23 9.57 15.48 -2.63
C ARG A 23 8.87 16.84 -2.71
N VAL A 24 8.96 17.48 -3.88
CA VAL A 24 8.13 18.63 -4.21
C VAL A 24 6.80 18.12 -4.71
N TYR A 25 5.71 18.52 -4.08
CA TYR A 25 4.38 18.11 -4.48
C TYR A 25 3.77 19.13 -5.44
N PRO A 26 3.05 18.68 -6.48
CA PRO A 26 2.34 19.59 -7.38
C PRO A 26 1.13 20.23 -6.70
N ASP A 27 0.59 21.27 -7.32
CA ASP A 27 -0.73 21.77 -6.97
C ASP A 27 -1.80 20.69 -7.24
N LYS A 28 -2.94 20.81 -6.54
CA LYS A 28 -4.06 19.86 -6.69
C LYS A 28 -4.56 19.87 -8.14
N PRO A 29 -4.48 18.73 -8.85
CA PRO A 29 -4.92 18.62 -10.23
C PRO A 29 -6.45 18.51 -10.33
N ALA A 30 -7.00 18.83 -11.50
CA ALA A 30 -8.41 18.62 -11.79
C ALA A 30 -8.74 17.14 -12.07
N GLU A 31 -7.78 16.37 -12.54
CA GLU A 31 -7.99 14.99 -12.98
C GLU A 31 -6.80 14.10 -12.55
N VAL A 32 -7.09 12.84 -12.23
CA VAL A 32 -6.10 11.81 -11.93
C VAL A 32 -6.45 10.49 -12.58
N THR A 33 -5.48 9.61 -12.72
CA THR A 33 -5.72 8.19 -13.02
C THR A 33 -5.62 7.39 -11.73
N LEU A 34 -6.63 6.58 -11.42
CA LEU A 34 -6.56 5.61 -10.33
C LEU A 34 -6.01 4.28 -10.87
N PHE A 35 -4.94 3.79 -10.26
CA PHE A 35 -4.49 2.42 -10.46
C PHE A 35 -5.06 1.54 -9.34
N GLY A 36 -6.13 0.78 -9.65
CA GLY A 36 -6.93 0.04 -8.67
C GLY A 36 -6.22 -1.11 -7.98
N THR A 37 -5.10 -1.59 -8.53
CA THR A 37 -4.35 -2.78 -8.10
C THR A 37 -5.14 -4.09 -8.18
N CYS A 38 -4.48 -5.18 -8.56
CA CYS A 38 -5.15 -6.47 -8.77
C CYS A 38 -5.81 -7.02 -7.49
N VAL A 39 -5.18 -6.84 -6.33
CA VAL A 39 -5.73 -7.38 -5.07
C VAL A 39 -6.91 -6.55 -4.59
N VAL A 40 -6.86 -5.22 -4.72
CA VAL A 40 -7.99 -4.36 -4.35
C VAL A 40 -9.17 -4.61 -5.27
N ASP A 41 -8.94 -4.64 -6.57
CA ASP A 41 -10.00 -4.86 -7.57
C ASP A 41 -10.73 -6.21 -7.39
N LEU A 42 -9.96 -7.28 -7.13
CA LEU A 42 -10.52 -8.63 -7.04
C LEU A 42 -11.11 -8.98 -5.66
N PHE A 43 -10.54 -8.49 -4.57
CA PHE A 43 -10.88 -8.93 -3.22
C PHE A 43 -11.47 -7.84 -2.33
N PHE A 44 -11.21 -6.57 -2.64
CA PHE A 44 -11.66 -5.42 -1.85
C PHE A 44 -12.19 -4.29 -2.73
N PRO A 45 -13.11 -4.56 -3.68
CA PRO A 45 -13.56 -3.57 -4.67
C PRO A 45 -14.11 -2.30 -4.01
N GLU A 46 -14.77 -2.41 -2.85
CA GLU A 46 -15.22 -1.24 -2.09
C GLU A 46 -14.08 -0.30 -1.71
N ALA A 47 -12.90 -0.82 -1.39
CA ALA A 47 -11.75 0.03 -1.09
C ALA A 47 -11.28 0.84 -2.30
N GLY A 48 -11.38 0.28 -3.50
CA GLY A 48 -11.13 0.98 -4.76
C GLY A 48 -12.17 2.07 -5.02
N LEU A 49 -13.46 1.75 -4.83
CA LEU A 49 -14.56 2.72 -4.95
C LEU A 49 -14.45 3.83 -3.91
N ASP A 50 -14.09 3.51 -2.68
CA ASP A 50 -13.91 4.49 -1.61
C ASP A 50 -12.70 5.40 -1.88
N ALA A 51 -11.63 4.89 -2.50
CA ALA A 51 -10.52 5.71 -2.97
C ALA A 51 -10.99 6.71 -4.05
N ILE A 52 -11.86 6.29 -4.97
CA ILE A 52 -12.47 7.19 -5.97
C ILE A 52 -13.31 8.26 -5.26
N ARG A 53 -14.23 7.86 -4.37
CA ARG A 53 -15.10 8.77 -3.62
C ARG A 53 -14.32 9.82 -2.83
N LEU A 54 -13.20 9.42 -2.19
CA LEU A 54 -12.32 10.34 -1.48
C LEU A 54 -11.70 11.38 -2.41
N LEU A 55 -11.26 11.00 -3.60
CA LEU A 55 -10.69 11.90 -4.61
C LEU A 55 -11.76 12.82 -5.21
N GLU A 56 -12.94 12.29 -5.54
CA GLU A 56 -14.06 13.05 -6.07
C GLU A 56 -14.61 14.06 -5.06
N ARG A 57 -14.61 13.72 -3.77
CA ARG A 57 -14.93 14.65 -2.68
C ARG A 57 -14.01 15.88 -2.68
N GLU A 58 -12.77 15.72 -3.09
CA GLU A 58 -11.81 16.82 -3.25
C GLU A 58 -11.97 17.57 -4.58
N GLY A 59 -13.01 17.28 -5.36
CA GLY A 59 -13.29 17.90 -6.66
C GLY A 59 -12.39 17.41 -7.78
N ILE A 60 -11.81 16.23 -7.65
CA ILE A 60 -10.90 15.64 -8.64
C ILE A 60 -11.67 14.60 -9.46
N ARG A 61 -11.62 14.73 -10.78
CA ARG A 61 -12.15 13.71 -11.70
C ARG A 61 -11.21 12.52 -11.77
N VAL A 62 -11.76 11.32 -11.55
CA VAL A 62 -10.98 10.09 -11.53
C VAL A 62 -11.17 9.30 -12.83
N HIS A 63 -10.08 9.01 -13.52
CA HIS A 63 -10.02 8.09 -14.65
C HIS A 63 -9.62 6.71 -14.17
N PHE A 64 -10.43 5.71 -14.51
CA PHE A 64 -10.15 4.32 -14.20
C PHE A 64 -9.99 3.49 -15.50
N PRO A 65 -8.79 3.33 -16.04
CA PRO A 65 -8.57 2.52 -17.23
C PRO A 65 -8.94 1.06 -16.99
N GLN A 66 -9.89 0.53 -17.76
CA GLN A 66 -10.43 -0.83 -17.56
C GLN A 66 -9.43 -1.95 -17.88
N ALA A 67 -8.39 -1.66 -18.68
CA ALA A 67 -7.38 -2.65 -19.06
C ALA A 67 -6.24 -2.79 -18.04
N GLN A 68 -6.36 -2.20 -16.84
CA GLN A 68 -5.38 -2.38 -15.76
C GLN A 68 -5.29 -3.85 -15.35
N SER A 69 -4.11 -4.22 -14.89
CA SER A 69 -3.86 -5.53 -14.32
C SER A 69 -2.95 -5.43 -13.09
N CYS A 70 -2.04 -6.36 -12.91
CA CYS A 70 -1.06 -6.31 -11.82
C CYS A 70 0.02 -5.25 -12.10
N CYS A 71 0.60 -4.68 -11.03
CA CYS A 71 1.80 -3.83 -11.14
C CYS A 71 3.07 -4.61 -11.52
N GLY A 72 3.05 -5.93 -11.51
CA GLY A 72 4.20 -6.79 -11.79
C GLY A 72 5.05 -7.17 -10.58
N GLN A 73 4.78 -6.62 -9.39
CA GLN A 73 5.58 -6.86 -8.19
C GLN A 73 5.72 -8.35 -7.82
N PRO A 74 4.68 -9.21 -7.86
CA PRO A 74 4.84 -10.63 -7.53
C PRO A 74 5.81 -11.37 -8.43
N ALA A 75 5.83 -11.08 -9.73
CA ALA A 75 6.80 -11.65 -10.67
C ALA A 75 8.21 -11.11 -10.39
N TRP A 76 8.35 -9.81 -10.22
CA TRP A 76 9.62 -9.14 -9.90
C TRP A 76 10.27 -9.70 -8.64
N THR A 77 9.54 -9.73 -7.53
CA THR A 77 10.07 -10.24 -6.25
C THR A 77 10.35 -11.74 -6.23
N SER A 78 9.82 -12.47 -7.20
CA SER A 78 10.06 -13.91 -7.37
C SER A 78 11.18 -14.23 -8.36
N GLY A 79 11.81 -13.19 -8.94
CA GLY A 79 12.92 -13.34 -9.89
C GLY A 79 12.47 -13.62 -11.34
N TYR A 80 11.18 -13.55 -11.64
CA TYR A 80 10.62 -13.68 -13.00
C TYR A 80 10.69 -12.33 -13.71
N VAL A 81 11.91 -11.90 -14.05
CA VAL A 81 12.17 -10.55 -14.58
C VAL A 81 11.52 -10.32 -15.95
N ALA A 82 11.54 -11.32 -16.82
CA ALA A 82 10.94 -11.22 -18.16
C ALA A 82 9.42 -11.01 -18.07
N GLU A 83 8.74 -11.80 -17.25
CA GLU A 83 7.30 -11.72 -17.02
C GLU A 83 6.92 -10.41 -16.32
N ALA A 84 7.72 -9.99 -15.35
CA ALA A 84 7.55 -8.70 -14.69
C ALA A 84 7.65 -7.54 -15.70
N ARG A 85 8.60 -7.62 -16.65
CA ARG A 85 8.81 -6.62 -17.69
C ARG A 85 7.63 -6.55 -18.66
N GLU A 86 7.07 -7.68 -19.07
CA GLU A 86 5.89 -7.71 -19.94
C GLU A 86 4.67 -7.06 -19.29
N VAL A 87 4.38 -7.44 -18.04
CA VAL A 87 3.30 -6.83 -17.25
C VAL A 87 3.55 -5.33 -17.08
N ALA A 88 4.76 -4.93 -16.68
CA ALA A 88 5.12 -3.53 -16.47
C ALA A 88 4.99 -2.71 -17.79
N ARG A 89 5.35 -3.29 -18.93
CA ARG A 89 5.23 -2.63 -20.24
C ARG A 89 3.77 -2.32 -20.59
N SER A 90 2.86 -3.26 -20.32
CA SER A 90 1.43 -3.04 -20.56
C SER A 90 0.87 -1.93 -19.68
N GLN A 91 1.26 -1.90 -18.38
CA GLN A 91 0.82 -0.85 -17.47
C GLN A 91 1.45 0.51 -17.80
N LEU A 92 2.73 0.53 -18.19
CA LEU A 92 3.41 1.74 -18.63
C LEU A 92 2.71 2.37 -19.85
N ALA A 93 2.28 1.54 -20.81
CA ALA A 93 1.54 2.02 -21.98
C ALA A 93 0.15 2.57 -21.61
N LEU A 94 -0.53 1.91 -20.70
CA LEU A 94 -1.88 2.29 -20.25
C LEU A 94 -1.87 3.59 -19.43
N LEU A 95 -0.84 3.79 -18.62
CA LEU A 95 -0.70 4.94 -17.73
C LEU A 95 0.03 6.13 -18.37
N ASP A 96 0.38 6.07 -19.66
CA ASP A 96 1.12 7.12 -20.39
C ASP A 96 0.20 8.24 -20.89
N ASN A 97 -0.69 8.71 -20.04
CA ASN A 97 -1.66 9.77 -20.33
C ASN A 97 -1.29 11.14 -19.72
N GLY A 98 -0.12 11.23 -19.06
CA GLY A 98 0.37 12.47 -18.45
C GLY A 98 -0.31 12.85 -17.13
N LEU A 99 -1.40 12.20 -16.72
CA LEU A 99 -2.10 12.50 -15.47
C LEU A 99 -1.35 11.94 -14.25
N PRO A 100 -1.48 12.55 -13.07
CA PRO A 100 -1.03 11.93 -11.84
C PRO A 100 -1.70 10.57 -11.63
N VAL A 101 -0.93 9.58 -11.21
CA VAL A 101 -1.41 8.23 -10.92
C VAL A 101 -1.52 8.05 -9.42
N VAL A 102 -2.73 7.83 -8.94
CA VAL A 102 -3.00 7.57 -7.52
C VAL A 102 -3.22 6.08 -7.31
N VAL A 103 -2.53 5.50 -6.32
CA VAL A 103 -2.53 4.07 -6.07
C VAL A 103 -2.95 3.81 -4.62
N PRO A 104 -4.07 3.13 -4.36
CA PRO A 104 -4.51 2.78 -3.00
C PRO A 104 -3.76 1.53 -2.47
N SER A 105 -2.45 1.51 -2.68
CA SER A 105 -1.55 0.45 -2.21
C SER A 105 -0.11 0.95 -2.29
N GLY A 106 0.55 1.06 -1.15
CA GLY A 106 1.92 1.56 -1.10
C GLY A 106 2.94 0.64 -1.76
N SER A 107 2.72 -0.68 -1.70
CA SER A 107 3.61 -1.64 -2.34
C SER A 107 3.54 -1.57 -3.87
N CYS A 108 2.36 -1.40 -4.45
CA CYS A 108 2.20 -1.20 -5.90
C CYS A 108 2.74 0.16 -6.36
N ALA A 109 2.52 1.22 -5.57
CA ALA A 109 3.11 2.54 -5.85
C ALA A 109 4.65 2.48 -5.82
N GLY A 110 5.22 1.73 -4.86
CA GLY A 110 6.66 1.46 -4.78
C GLY A 110 7.19 0.73 -6.01
N MET A 111 6.44 -0.24 -6.53
CA MET A 111 6.80 -0.93 -7.77
C MET A 111 6.98 0.04 -8.94
N PHE A 112 6.05 0.99 -9.13
CA PHE A 112 6.16 2.01 -10.18
C PHE A 112 7.29 2.99 -9.93
N ARG A 113 7.50 3.42 -8.69
CA ARG A 113 8.45 4.49 -8.37
C ARG A 113 9.90 4.03 -8.25
N GLN A 114 10.12 2.81 -7.80
CA GLN A 114 11.46 2.31 -7.50
C GLN A 114 11.89 1.20 -8.46
N HIS A 115 11.06 0.18 -8.65
CA HIS A 115 11.48 -1.04 -9.31
C HIS A 115 11.32 -1.04 -10.83
N TYR A 116 10.41 -0.25 -11.39
CA TYR A 116 10.28 -0.18 -12.87
C TYR A 116 11.58 0.26 -13.53
N ARG A 117 12.35 1.13 -12.88
CA ARG A 117 13.66 1.53 -13.40
C ARG A 117 14.64 0.35 -13.49
N GLU A 118 14.60 -0.55 -12.52
CA GLU A 118 15.40 -1.78 -12.53
C GLU A 118 14.86 -2.79 -13.56
N VAL A 119 13.54 -2.95 -13.65
CA VAL A 119 12.87 -3.83 -14.63
C VAL A 119 13.25 -3.47 -16.06
N PHE A 120 13.41 -2.17 -16.36
CA PHE A 120 13.73 -1.64 -17.68
C PHE A 120 15.19 -1.16 -17.82
N ALA A 121 16.09 -1.57 -16.93
CA ALA A 121 17.48 -1.09 -16.92
C ALA A 121 18.22 -1.31 -18.25
N GLU A 122 17.87 -2.35 -18.99
CA GLU A 122 18.44 -2.70 -20.30
C GLU A 122 17.76 -1.98 -21.48
N GLU A 123 16.77 -1.11 -21.23
CA GLU A 123 15.97 -0.43 -22.24
C GLU A 123 16.02 1.10 -22.08
N PRO A 124 17.10 1.77 -22.49
CA PRO A 124 17.29 3.20 -22.25
C PRO A 124 16.17 4.09 -22.82
N ASP A 125 15.58 3.70 -23.94
CA ASP A 125 14.47 4.45 -24.55
C ASP A 125 13.18 4.39 -23.71
N THR A 126 12.98 3.30 -22.96
CA THR A 126 11.84 3.11 -22.08
C THR A 126 12.01 3.86 -20.75
N LEU A 127 13.25 4.07 -20.28
CA LEU A 127 13.54 4.68 -18.99
C LEU A 127 12.95 6.08 -18.82
N LYS A 128 12.91 6.90 -19.87
CA LYS A 128 12.28 8.24 -19.81
C LYS A 128 10.80 8.18 -19.45
N ARG A 129 10.08 7.20 -19.99
CA ARG A 129 8.66 6.98 -19.70
C ARG A 129 8.47 6.44 -18.28
N VAL A 130 9.37 5.55 -17.85
CA VAL A 130 9.41 5.02 -16.49
C VAL A 130 9.65 6.13 -15.48
N ASP A 131 10.64 6.98 -15.70
CA ASP A 131 10.95 8.11 -14.82
C ASP A 131 9.77 9.08 -14.74
N ASN A 132 9.12 9.39 -15.88
CA ASN A 132 7.91 10.22 -15.90
C ASN A 132 6.76 9.58 -15.10
N LEU A 133 6.52 8.27 -15.25
CA LEU A 133 5.51 7.57 -14.45
C LEU A 133 5.85 7.60 -12.96
N ALA A 134 7.10 7.36 -12.61
CA ALA A 134 7.56 7.38 -11.22
C ALA A 134 7.33 8.75 -10.54
N GLU A 135 7.64 9.84 -11.25
CA GLU A 135 7.47 11.21 -10.74
C GLU A 135 6.01 11.57 -10.45
N ARG A 136 5.08 11.12 -11.26
CA ARG A 136 3.65 11.41 -11.14
C ARG A 136 2.84 10.31 -10.44
N THR A 137 3.48 9.27 -9.91
CA THR A 137 2.84 8.23 -9.10
C THR A 137 2.83 8.63 -7.63
N PHE A 138 1.68 8.49 -6.99
CA PHE A 138 1.44 8.78 -5.57
C PHE A 138 0.70 7.62 -4.92
N GLU A 139 1.08 7.29 -3.71
CA GLU A 139 0.22 6.48 -2.86
C GLU A 139 -0.95 7.33 -2.37
N LEU A 140 -2.11 6.73 -2.16
CA LEU A 140 -3.35 7.45 -1.85
C LEU A 140 -3.22 8.39 -0.64
N THR A 141 -2.63 7.92 0.47
CA THR A 141 -2.48 8.75 1.68
C THR A 141 -1.47 9.89 1.48
N GLU A 142 -0.41 9.64 0.73
CA GLU A 142 0.54 10.67 0.30
C GLU A 142 -0.16 11.76 -0.50
N PHE A 143 -0.99 11.35 -1.47
CA PHE A 143 -1.70 12.28 -2.35
C PHE A 143 -2.72 13.12 -1.60
N LEU A 144 -3.55 12.49 -0.76
CA LEU A 144 -4.55 13.19 0.06
C LEU A 144 -3.90 14.19 1.01
N LEU A 145 -2.80 13.81 1.66
CA LEU A 145 -2.12 14.65 2.64
C LEU A 145 -1.39 15.85 2.01
N HIS A 146 -0.60 15.60 0.95
CA HIS A 146 0.35 16.58 0.45
C HIS A 146 -0.12 17.32 -0.81
N VAL A 147 -0.92 16.68 -1.65
CA VAL A 147 -1.44 17.29 -2.89
C VAL A 147 -2.81 17.90 -2.65
N CYS A 148 -3.75 17.11 -2.10
CA CYS A 148 -5.08 17.63 -1.75
C CYS A 148 -5.06 18.52 -0.51
N LYS A 149 -4.14 18.29 0.44
CA LYS A 149 -4.05 18.98 1.74
C LYS A 149 -5.38 18.94 2.49
N VAL A 150 -5.95 17.74 2.53
CA VAL A 150 -7.31 17.51 3.05
C VAL A 150 -7.47 18.01 4.49
N GLN A 151 -8.63 18.62 4.75
CA GLN A 151 -9.08 19.06 6.08
C GLN A 151 -10.50 18.53 6.27
N TRP A 152 -10.61 17.33 6.80
CA TRP A 152 -11.89 16.67 6.94
C TRP A 152 -12.46 16.81 8.34
N GLN A 153 -13.79 16.94 8.41
CA GLN A 153 -14.52 16.74 9.65
C GLN A 153 -14.70 15.25 9.88
N ASP A 154 -14.31 14.77 11.05
CA ASP A 154 -14.51 13.38 11.44
C ASP A 154 -15.96 13.17 11.90
N MET A 155 -16.74 12.46 11.10
CA MET A 155 -18.15 12.15 11.33
C MET A 155 -18.37 10.78 11.97
N GLY A 156 -17.30 9.98 12.15
CA GLY A 156 -17.39 8.65 12.73
C GLY A 156 -17.59 8.63 14.24
N LYS A 157 -17.71 7.43 14.81
CA LYS A 157 -17.72 7.20 16.26
C LYS A 157 -16.29 7.19 16.80
N PRO A 158 -16.07 7.48 18.09
CA PRO A 158 -14.77 7.26 18.72
C PRO A 158 -14.29 5.82 18.47
N THR A 159 -13.08 5.68 17.91
CA THR A 159 -12.57 4.37 17.47
C THR A 159 -11.06 4.29 17.74
N LYS A 160 -10.62 3.17 18.28
CA LYS A 160 -9.21 2.84 18.46
C LYS A 160 -8.72 2.00 17.29
N VAL A 161 -7.65 2.42 16.64
CA VAL A 161 -7.11 1.69 15.48
C VAL A 161 -5.66 1.29 15.67
N ALA A 162 -5.31 0.09 15.23
CA ALA A 162 -3.93 -0.32 15.03
C ALA A 162 -3.59 -0.14 13.55
N LEU A 163 -2.53 0.59 13.25
CA LEU A 163 -2.08 0.79 11.87
C LEU A 163 -1.07 -0.30 11.49
N HIS A 164 -1.42 -1.16 10.53
CA HIS A 164 -0.44 -2.03 9.89
C HIS A 164 0.16 -1.34 8.67
N THR A 165 1.48 -1.19 8.64
CA THR A 165 2.20 -0.63 7.50
C THR A 165 2.95 -1.74 6.77
N SER A 166 2.64 -1.94 5.49
CA SER A 166 3.33 -2.90 4.63
C SER A 166 4.83 -2.64 4.62
N CYS A 167 5.62 -3.72 4.70
CA CYS A 167 7.09 -3.62 4.75
C CYS A 167 7.67 -2.97 3.48
N SER A 168 7.13 -3.26 2.30
CA SER A 168 7.52 -2.65 1.02
C SER A 168 7.14 -1.17 1.00
N ALA A 169 5.87 -0.85 1.24
CA ALA A 169 5.37 0.52 1.27
C ALA A 169 6.13 1.41 2.26
N ARG A 170 6.48 0.87 3.42
CA ARG A 170 7.28 1.56 4.44
C ARG A 170 8.68 1.91 3.93
N ARG A 171 9.36 0.95 3.29
CA ARG A 171 10.75 1.10 2.85
C ARG A 171 10.88 1.94 1.59
N GLU A 172 9.95 1.77 0.66
CA GLU A 172 10.00 2.34 -0.68
C GLU A 172 9.32 3.70 -0.77
N MET A 173 8.23 3.88 -0.04
CA MET A 173 7.34 5.04 -0.15
C MET A 173 7.23 5.87 1.14
N GLY A 174 7.65 5.34 2.29
CA GLY A 174 7.46 6.03 3.57
C GLY A 174 5.99 6.21 3.98
N THR A 175 5.08 5.40 3.44
CA THR A 175 3.61 5.56 3.61
C THR A 175 3.15 5.55 5.05
N HIS A 176 3.92 4.92 5.96
CA HIS A 176 3.62 4.92 7.40
C HIS A 176 3.60 6.34 8.00
N HIS A 177 4.42 7.27 7.48
CA HIS A 177 4.39 8.65 7.90
C HIS A 177 3.12 9.35 7.42
N HIS A 178 2.72 9.14 6.16
CA HIS A 178 1.55 9.74 5.56
C HIS A 178 0.26 9.22 6.20
N ALA A 179 0.14 7.90 6.35
CA ALA A 179 -1.01 7.28 6.98
C ALA A 179 -1.19 7.73 8.45
N ARG A 180 -0.10 7.79 9.23
CA ARG A 180 -0.13 8.29 10.61
C ARG A 180 -0.56 9.75 10.67
N ALA A 181 0.03 10.61 9.84
CA ALA A 181 -0.33 12.01 9.78
C ALA A 181 -1.79 12.21 9.41
N LEU A 182 -2.29 11.46 8.43
CA LEU A 182 -3.68 11.56 7.99
C LEU A 182 -4.66 11.07 9.08
N LEU A 183 -4.37 9.94 9.74
CA LEU A 183 -5.17 9.45 10.86
C LEU A 183 -5.20 10.43 12.04
N SER A 184 -4.10 11.14 12.30
CA SER A 184 -4.03 12.14 13.38
C SER A 184 -4.86 13.40 13.13
N THR A 185 -5.34 13.62 11.90
CA THR A 185 -6.28 14.72 11.60
C THR A 185 -7.72 14.41 11.97
N LEU A 186 -8.03 13.14 12.27
CA LEU A 186 -9.35 12.67 12.65
C LEU A 186 -9.48 12.70 14.18
N ASP A 187 -10.30 13.62 14.70
CA ASP A 187 -10.39 13.93 16.13
C ASP A 187 -11.02 12.84 17.00
N LYS A 188 -11.72 11.87 16.38
CA LYS A 188 -12.32 10.73 17.07
C LYS A 188 -11.59 9.40 16.81
N VAL A 189 -10.38 9.45 16.26
CA VAL A 189 -9.54 8.28 16.01
C VAL A 189 -8.35 8.29 16.95
N GLU A 190 -8.25 7.29 17.80
CA GLU A 190 -7.09 7.02 18.63
C GLU A 190 -6.25 5.92 17.98
N ARG A 191 -5.04 6.28 17.50
CA ARG A 191 -4.11 5.28 16.97
C ARG A 191 -3.31 4.67 18.11
N LEU A 192 -3.42 3.37 18.27
CA LEU A 192 -2.64 2.60 19.23
C LEU A 192 -1.40 2.01 18.56
N ASP A 193 -0.28 2.08 19.27
CA ASP A 193 0.94 1.37 18.89
C ASP A 193 0.80 -0.12 19.19
N HIS A 194 1.45 -0.93 18.38
CA HIS A 194 1.53 -2.36 18.63
C HIS A 194 2.95 -2.87 18.31
N ASP A 195 3.34 -3.94 18.97
CA ASP A 195 4.61 -4.60 18.68
C ASP A 195 4.62 -5.11 17.23
N HIS A 196 5.80 -5.30 16.66
CA HIS A 196 5.96 -5.81 15.28
C HIS A 196 5.35 -4.94 14.18
N GLU A 197 4.97 -3.66 14.43
CA GLU A 197 4.36 -2.79 13.40
C GLU A 197 5.18 -2.75 12.11
N SER A 198 6.51 -2.66 12.21
CA SER A 198 7.43 -2.59 11.07
C SER A 198 7.74 -3.93 10.41
N GLU A 199 7.29 -5.04 10.98
CA GLU A 199 7.58 -6.38 10.47
C GLU A 199 6.61 -6.78 9.37
N CYS A 200 7.07 -7.71 8.52
CA CYS A 200 6.28 -8.23 7.42
C CYS A 200 5.08 -9.04 7.95
N CYS A 201 3.94 -8.92 7.27
CA CYS A 201 2.76 -9.74 7.57
C CYS A 201 2.85 -11.18 7.03
N GLY A 202 3.92 -11.53 6.31
CA GLY A 202 4.09 -12.86 5.73
C GLY A 202 3.44 -13.05 4.35
N PHE A 203 2.70 -12.10 3.79
CA PHE A 203 2.05 -12.24 2.48
C PHE A 203 3.08 -12.43 1.35
N GLY A 204 3.93 -11.43 1.10
CA GLY A 204 5.02 -11.46 0.13
C GLY A 204 4.64 -11.89 -1.30
N GLY A 205 3.38 -11.68 -1.73
CA GLY A 205 2.89 -12.15 -3.03
C GLY A 205 2.95 -13.68 -3.15
N THR A 206 3.86 -14.19 -3.97
CA THR A 206 4.07 -15.65 -4.15
C THR A 206 4.71 -16.32 -2.93
N PHE A 207 5.33 -15.56 -2.02
CA PHE A 207 6.01 -16.11 -0.83
C PHE A 207 5.06 -16.90 0.07
N SER A 208 3.85 -16.39 0.32
CA SER A 208 2.85 -17.08 1.16
C SER A 208 2.43 -18.45 0.61
N VAL A 209 2.52 -18.63 -0.72
CA VAL A 209 2.22 -19.90 -1.38
C VAL A 209 3.44 -20.84 -1.43
N ARG A 210 4.62 -20.28 -1.66
CA ARG A 210 5.87 -21.06 -1.79
C ARG A 210 6.46 -21.47 -0.45
N MET A 211 6.24 -20.67 0.59
CA MET A 211 6.79 -20.88 1.94
C MET A 211 5.67 -20.75 2.99
N PRO A 212 4.61 -21.59 2.91
CA PRO A 212 3.39 -21.41 3.70
C PRO A 212 3.61 -21.52 5.21
N GLU A 213 4.55 -22.35 5.64
CA GLU A 213 4.87 -22.53 7.06
C GLU A 213 5.51 -21.25 7.66
N VAL A 214 6.46 -20.67 6.93
CA VAL A 214 7.14 -19.43 7.35
C VAL A 214 6.15 -18.26 7.33
N SER A 215 5.40 -18.12 6.23
CA SER A 215 4.34 -17.11 6.11
C SER A 215 3.31 -17.24 7.24
N GLY A 216 2.90 -18.48 7.54
CA GLY A 216 1.98 -18.78 8.63
C GLY A 216 2.50 -18.35 10.00
N ALA A 217 3.77 -18.63 10.32
CA ALA A 217 4.39 -18.18 11.56
C ALA A 217 4.43 -16.65 11.65
N MET A 218 4.86 -15.97 10.58
CA MET A 218 4.92 -14.51 10.54
C MET A 218 3.54 -13.85 10.75
N VAL A 219 2.50 -14.36 10.10
CA VAL A 219 1.17 -13.79 10.24
C VAL A 219 0.54 -14.08 11.60
N LEU A 220 0.88 -15.22 12.23
CA LEU A 220 0.43 -15.53 13.60
C LEU A 220 1.00 -14.54 14.61
N ASP A 221 2.30 -14.23 14.53
CA ASP A 221 2.91 -13.22 15.41
C ASP A 221 2.30 -11.84 15.17
N LYS A 222 2.11 -11.46 13.90
CA LYS A 222 1.44 -10.21 13.53
C LYS A 222 0.02 -10.11 14.08
N THR A 223 -0.81 -11.14 13.92
CA THR A 223 -2.20 -11.13 14.40
C THR A 223 -2.30 -11.14 15.91
N ARG A 224 -1.35 -11.77 16.61
CA ARG A 224 -1.25 -11.72 18.07
C ARG A 224 -1.00 -10.28 18.53
N SER A 225 0.05 -9.65 18.02
CA SER A 225 0.43 -8.28 18.37
C SER A 225 -0.70 -7.28 18.08
N LEU A 226 -1.38 -7.40 16.94
CA LEU A 226 -2.52 -6.56 16.59
C LEU A 226 -3.70 -6.75 17.55
N ALA A 227 -4.05 -7.99 17.89
CA ALA A 227 -5.16 -8.29 18.81
C ALA A 227 -4.87 -7.88 20.25
N GLU A 228 -3.61 -7.85 20.67
CA GLU A 228 -3.17 -7.44 22.00
C GLU A 228 -2.99 -5.92 22.14
N SER A 229 -3.06 -5.16 21.04
CA SER A 229 -2.91 -3.71 21.05
C SER A 229 -4.01 -2.96 21.80
N GLY A 230 -5.16 -3.58 22.01
CA GLY A 230 -6.35 -2.94 22.57
C GLY A 230 -7.13 -2.08 21.54
N ALA A 231 -6.77 -2.15 20.25
CA ALA A 231 -7.52 -1.49 19.20
C ALA A 231 -8.84 -2.22 18.89
N ASP A 232 -9.82 -1.45 18.42
CA ASP A 232 -11.11 -2.00 17.99
C ASP A 232 -10.95 -2.70 16.63
N GLU A 233 -10.09 -2.17 15.76
CA GLU A 233 -9.80 -2.71 14.44
C GLU A 233 -8.39 -2.36 13.95
N MET A 234 -7.91 -3.08 12.93
CA MET A 234 -6.70 -2.74 12.19
C MET A 234 -7.03 -1.99 10.90
N VAL A 235 -6.22 -1.01 10.54
CA VAL A 235 -6.28 -0.36 9.22
C VAL A 235 -4.96 -0.54 8.46
N THR A 236 -5.06 -0.75 7.16
CA THR A 236 -3.89 -0.87 6.27
C THR A 236 -4.21 -0.41 4.86
N ALA A 237 -3.23 0.13 4.14
CA ALA A 237 -3.37 0.55 2.75
C ALA A 237 -3.00 -0.55 1.73
N ASP A 238 -2.52 -1.72 2.18
CA ASP A 238 -2.09 -2.79 1.28
C ASP A 238 -3.02 -4.00 1.35
N GLY A 239 -3.78 -4.23 0.28
CA GLY A 239 -4.76 -5.32 0.16
C GLY A 239 -4.17 -6.71 0.38
N GLY A 240 -2.93 -6.97 -0.05
CA GLY A 240 -2.24 -8.24 0.19
C GLY A 240 -1.99 -8.51 1.68
N CYS A 241 -1.56 -7.48 2.42
CA CYS A 241 -1.41 -7.57 3.87
C CYS A 241 -2.78 -7.78 4.54
N LEU A 242 -3.79 -7.03 4.10
CA LEU A 242 -5.15 -7.14 4.62
C LEU A 242 -5.70 -8.56 4.46
N MET A 243 -5.54 -9.15 3.28
CA MET A 243 -5.98 -10.50 2.97
C MET A 243 -5.30 -11.54 3.87
N ASN A 244 -3.97 -11.48 4.01
CA ASN A 244 -3.22 -12.45 4.80
C ASN A 244 -3.54 -12.34 6.30
N ILE A 245 -3.63 -11.13 6.83
CA ILE A 245 -3.95 -10.88 8.23
C ILE A 245 -5.39 -11.31 8.55
N ASN A 246 -6.38 -10.88 7.76
CA ASN A 246 -7.77 -11.26 7.98
C ASN A 246 -7.99 -12.76 7.84
N GLY A 247 -7.37 -13.41 6.83
CA GLY A 247 -7.44 -14.87 6.67
C GLY A 247 -6.88 -15.62 7.88
N SER A 248 -5.80 -15.11 8.48
CA SER A 248 -5.26 -15.69 9.71
C SER A 248 -6.18 -15.46 10.92
N LEU A 249 -6.76 -14.27 11.05
CA LEU A 249 -7.73 -13.95 12.12
C LEU A 249 -9.01 -14.81 12.01
N ASP A 250 -9.50 -15.03 10.80
CA ASP A 250 -10.63 -15.92 10.53
C ASP A 250 -10.35 -17.35 10.96
N LYS A 251 -9.19 -17.88 10.57
CA LYS A 251 -8.75 -19.22 10.99
C LYS A 251 -8.63 -19.36 12.51
N GLN A 252 -8.27 -18.27 13.19
CA GLN A 252 -8.19 -18.21 14.65
C GLN A 252 -9.55 -17.92 15.32
N GLN A 253 -10.63 -17.72 14.55
CA GLN A 253 -11.98 -17.36 15.03
C GLN A 253 -12.00 -16.10 15.90
N ARG A 254 -11.10 -15.15 15.63
CA ARG A 254 -11.06 -13.87 16.36
C ARG A 254 -12.10 -12.90 15.79
N ALA A 255 -12.70 -12.11 16.66
CA ALA A 255 -13.64 -11.04 16.27
C ALA A 255 -12.92 -9.81 15.70
N PHE A 256 -11.67 -9.57 16.12
CA PHE A 256 -10.83 -8.47 15.60
C PHE A 256 -10.63 -8.61 14.10
N ARG A 257 -10.73 -7.48 13.35
CA ARG A 257 -10.63 -7.46 11.89
C ARG A 257 -9.80 -6.27 11.40
N GLY A 258 -9.25 -6.44 10.22
CA GLY A 258 -8.64 -5.36 9.47
C GLY A 258 -9.56 -4.81 8.39
N ARG A 259 -9.41 -3.52 8.11
CA ARG A 259 -10.04 -2.81 6.99
C ARG A 259 -9.00 -2.13 6.10
N HIS A 260 -9.36 -1.93 4.84
CA HIS A 260 -8.56 -1.07 3.96
C HIS A 260 -8.67 0.39 4.41
N LEU A 261 -7.53 1.09 4.41
CA LEU A 261 -7.48 2.47 4.92
C LEU A 261 -8.38 3.42 4.11
N ALA A 262 -8.53 3.22 2.80
CA ALA A 262 -9.46 4.02 1.98
C ALA A 262 -10.90 3.90 2.48
N SER A 263 -11.38 2.68 2.77
CA SER A 263 -12.74 2.46 3.28
C SER A 263 -12.92 3.00 4.70
N PHE A 264 -11.90 2.89 5.53
CA PHE A 264 -11.91 3.52 6.85
C PHE A 264 -12.06 5.04 6.75
N LEU A 265 -11.24 5.67 5.92
CA LEU A 265 -11.26 7.13 5.73
C LEU A 265 -12.59 7.60 5.13
N TRP A 266 -13.13 6.88 4.13
CA TRP A 266 -14.41 7.24 3.53
C TRP A 266 -15.54 7.24 4.56
N GLU A 267 -15.67 6.18 5.37
CA GLU A 267 -16.67 6.11 6.44
C GLU A 267 -16.54 7.28 7.42
N ARG A 268 -15.28 7.66 7.75
CA ARG A 268 -15.03 8.78 8.68
C ARG A 268 -15.47 10.14 8.15
N VAL A 269 -15.39 10.35 6.83
CA VAL A 269 -15.66 11.66 6.23
C VAL A 269 -17.01 11.78 5.54
N SER A 270 -17.63 10.66 5.16
CA SER A 270 -18.98 10.66 4.55
C SER A 270 -20.10 10.65 5.59
N GLY A 271 -19.85 10.12 6.77
CA GLY A 271 -20.87 9.84 7.77
C GLY A 271 -21.77 8.64 7.41
N GLU A 272 -21.46 7.97 6.31
CA GLU A 272 -22.11 6.72 5.90
C GLU A 272 -21.53 5.58 6.74
N GLY A 273 -22.04 5.38 7.96
CA GLY A 273 -21.76 4.16 8.71
C GLY A 273 -22.18 2.96 7.89
N LYS A 274 -21.46 1.83 7.96
CA LYS A 274 -21.95 0.57 7.40
C LYS A 274 -23.36 0.36 7.92
N GLY A 275 -24.36 0.53 7.07
CA GLY A 275 -25.68 0.02 7.34
C GLY A 275 -25.50 -1.47 7.66
N ASP A 276 -26.13 -1.92 8.76
CA ASP A 276 -26.19 -3.32 9.12
C ASP A 276 -26.68 -4.14 7.91
N SER A 277 -25.73 -4.52 7.05
CA SER A 277 -26.01 -5.53 6.04
C SER A 277 -25.87 -6.87 6.74
N ALA A 278 -27.02 -7.38 7.15
CA ALA A 278 -27.24 -8.71 7.66
C ALA A 278 -26.73 -9.80 6.70
#